data_ddab5a480bebe6730cac68c1573499e4
#
_entry.id   ddab5a480bebe6730cac68c1573499e4
#
_cell.length_a   1.000
_cell.length_b   1.000
_cell.length_c   1.000
_cell.angle_alpha   90.00
_cell.angle_beta   90.00
_cell.angle_gamma   90.00
#
_symmetry.space_group_name_H-M   'P 1'
#
loop_
_entity.id
_entity.type
_entity.pdbx_description
1 polymer ?
#
loop_
_entity_poly.entity_id
_entity_poly.type
_entity_poly.pdbx_seq_one_letter_code
_entity_poly.pdbx_strand_id
1 'polypeptide(L)'
;MKLSLLLTAALTAIAPLGAADWTQFRGPNGDGLSGETGVPVRMEPSSLTWSIALPGRGLSSPLILGDKVFVTAGSGARQDRLHVLCFRVTDGSLLWERQFWATGRTMTHEKIGAATPTPASDGKAIYAIFSSNDCVALDLDGRLLWFRGLGRDYPNASNSLGMSSSLVVVDGVVVAMVENDSESFTAGLDARTGVNRWKLDRPKKANWTSPVVFKSPGQPNRVLLQSAQGVTAVDPTTGKIAWDITEGASTVPSLVVSQGRLVIPANGITVVEPGAGDAKPKSIWRSAQLRPGTASPVVVGGRLLTLNDGGILTCADAQDGKRLWQLRLKGSFSATPVVAGGHLYCVSEEGRVQVVDPSKAEGIVVSELALEQTVIGTPSIAAGSLFVRSDSRLVRLGGTALR
;
A
#
# COMPACT_ATOMS: atom_id res chain seq x y z
N MET A 1 -3.18 -36.06 -60.48
CA MET A 1 -3.85 -35.61 -59.24
C MET A 1 -2.87 -34.78 -58.42
N LYS A 2 -3.04 -33.46 -58.41
CA LYS A 2 -2.21 -32.54 -57.61
C LYS A 2 -3.00 -32.20 -56.33
N LEU A 3 -2.48 -32.58 -55.20
CA LEU A 3 -3.05 -32.28 -53.90
C LEU A 3 -2.51 -30.90 -53.45
N SER A 4 -3.37 -29.90 -53.39
CA SER A 4 -3.04 -28.58 -52.84
C SER A 4 -3.30 -28.59 -51.35
N LEU A 5 -2.22 -28.46 -50.57
CA LEU A 5 -2.30 -28.24 -49.12
C LEU A 5 -2.63 -26.76 -48.86
N LEU A 6 -3.80 -26.48 -48.31
CA LEU A 6 -4.16 -25.17 -47.78
C LEU A 6 -3.61 -25.04 -46.34
N LEU A 7 -2.60 -24.18 -46.19
CA LEU A 7 -2.05 -23.83 -44.88
C LEU A 7 -2.94 -22.73 -44.29
N THR A 8 -3.76 -23.08 -43.29
CA THR A 8 -4.55 -22.12 -42.51
C THR A 8 -3.64 -21.53 -41.42
N ALA A 9 -3.22 -20.28 -41.59
CA ALA A 9 -2.52 -19.53 -40.57
C ALA A 9 -3.53 -19.13 -39.48
N ALA A 10 -3.42 -19.73 -38.29
CA ALA A 10 -4.15 -19.30 -37.12
C ALA A 10 -3.51 -17.99 -36.58
N LEU A 11 -4.21 -16.86 -36.77
CA LEU A 11 -3.89 -15.62 -36.09
C LEU A 11 -4.24 -15.81 -34.61
N THR A 12 -3.24 -16.05 -33.78
CA THR A 12 -3.35 -15.90 -32.32
C THR A 12 -3.55 -14.42 -32.01
N ALA A 13 -4.77 -14.03 -31.69
CA ALA A 13 -5.06 -12.71 -31.13
C ALA A 13 -4.32 -12.61 -29.78
N ILE A 14 -3.26 -11.79 -29.73
CA ILE A 14 -2.63 -11.38 -28.47
C ILE A 14 -3.68 -10.50 -27.79
N ALA A 15 -4.34 -11.05 -26.75
CA ALA A 15 -5.17 -10.25 -25.87
C ALA A 15 -4.28 -9.12 -25.31
N PRO A 16 -4.75 -7.85 -25.28
CA PRO A 16 -3.99 -6.79 -24.64
C PRO A 16 -3.74 -7.22 -23.20
N LEU A 17 -2.49 -7.13 -22.73
CA LEU A 17 -2.19 -7.25 -21.30
C LEU A 17 -3.08 -6.22 -20.60
N GLY A 18 -4.09 -6.69 -19.89
CA GLY A 18 -4.95 -5.83 -19.09
C GLY A 18 -4.08 -5.00 -18.15
N ALA A 19 -4.44 -3.73 -17.98
CA ALA A 19 -3.78 -2.85 -17.01
C ALA A 19 -3.62 -3.60 -15.67
N ALA A 20 -2.43 -3.54 -15.09
CA ALA A 20 -2.16 -4.24 -13.84
C ALA A 20 -2.96 -3.60 -12.71
N ASP A 21 -3.78 -4.39 -12.02
CA ASP A 21 -4.56 -3.96 -10.87
C ASP A 21 -3.64 -3.49 -9.73
N TRP A 22 -4.11 -2.51 -8.93
CA TRP A 22 -3.46 -2.03 -7.71
C TRP A 22 -4.32 -2.40 -6.50
N THR A 23 -4.14 -3.63 -6.01
CA THR A 23 -5.13 -4.34 -5.18
C THR A 23 -5.02 -4.09 -3.68
N GLN A 24 -3.99 -3.38 -3.21
CA GLN A 24 -3.74 -3.10 -1.79
C GLN A 24 -2.73 -1.96 -1.62
N PHE A 25 -2.42 -1.61 -0.37
CA PHE A 25 -1.37 -0.65 -0.04
C PHE A 25 -0.04 -1.04 -0.67
N ARG A 26 0.57 -0.12 -1.43
CA ARG A 26 1.81 -0.31 -2.20
C ARG A 26 1.71 -1.37 -3.31
N GLY A 27 0.51 -1.57 -3.88
CA GLY A 27 0.29 -2.42 -5.04
C GLY A 27 0.20 -3.92 -4.75
N PRO A 28 0.07 -4.75 -5.79
CA PRO A 28 -0.29 -6.16 -5.65
C PRO A 28 0.70 -7.00 -4.84
N ASN A 29 1.97 -6.57 -4.78
CA ASN A 29 3.01 -7.25 -4.01
C ASN A 29 3.37 -6.51 -2.70
N GLY A 30 2.80 -5.33 -2.45
CA GLY A 30 3.13 -4.51 -1.29
C GLY A 30 4.55 -3.89 -1.35
N ASP A 31 5.13 -3.78 -2.53
CA ASP A 31 6.51 -3.32 -2.77
C ASP A 31 6.62 -1.93 -3.41
N GLY A 32 5.49 -1.34 -3.81
CA GLY A 32 5.42 -0.04 -4.49
C GLY A 32 5.75 -0.10 -5.97
N LEU A 33 5.90 -1.29 -6.56
CA LEU A 33 6.26 -1.45 -7.96
C LEU A 33 5.05 -1.74 -8.83
N SER A 34 4.99 -1.09 -9.99
CA SER A 34 4.03 -1.36 -11.06
C SER A 34 4.74 -1.89 -12.31
N GLY A 35 4.13 -2.86 -12.96
CA GLY A 35 4.54 -3.31 -14.30
C GLY A 35 4.11 -2.37 -15.44
N GLU A 36 3.39 -1.29 -15.12
CA GLU A 36 2.92 -0.30 -16.09
C GLU A 36 4.08 0.46 -16.74
N THR A 37 4.00 0.65 -18.05
CA THR A 37 5.01 1.38 -18.83
C THR A 37 4.50 2.71 -19.38
N GLY A 38 3.18 2.93 -19.40
CA GLY A 38 2.52 4.11 -20.00
C GLY A 38 2.35 5.31 -19.07
N VAL A 39 2.87 5.25 -17.83
CA VAL A 39 2.75 6.35 -16.87
C VAL A 39 3.64 7.52 -17.31
N PRO A 40 3.14 8.77 -17.38
CA PRO A 40 3.94 9.90 -17.82
C PRO A 40 5.18 10.11 -16.96
N VAL A 41 6.35 10.15 -17.59
CA VAL A 41 7.61 10.54 -16.93
C VAL A 41 7.73 12.05 -16.85
N ARG A 42 7.21 12.77 -17.86
CA ARG A 42 7.09 14.23 -17.84
C ARG A 42 5.71 14.60 -17.30
N MET A 43 5.69 15.12 -16.08
CA MET A 43 4.48 15.61 -15.42
C MET A 43 4.31 17.10 -15.75
N GLU A 44 3.21 17.41 -16.42
CA GLU A 44 2.82 18.75 -16.84
C GLU A 44 1.37 19.01 -16.45
N PRO A 45 0.87 20.26 -16.43
CA PRO A 45 -0.55 20.52 -16.16
C PRO A 45 -1.50 19.76 -17.09
N SER A 46 -1.09 19.51 -18.32
CA SER A 46 -1.83 18.67 -19.31
C SER A 46 -1.87 17.19 -18.96
N SER A 47 -1.03 16.73 -18.02
CA SER A 47 -1.10 15.35 -17.49
C SER A 47 -2.33 15.10 -16.62
N LEU A 48 -2.99 16.16 -16.13
CA LEU A 48 -4.21 16.05 -15.34
C LEU A 48 -5.38 15.57 -16.22
N THR A 49 -5.79 14.32 -16.04
CA THR A 49 -6.93 13.75 -16.78
C THR A 49 -8.24 14.13 -16.12
N TRP A 50 -8.35 13.97 -14.81
CA TRP A 50 -9.48 14.40 -14.00
C TRP A 50 -9.10 14.60 -12.54
N SER A 51 -9.89 15.41 -11.84
CA SER A 51 -9.78 15.66 -10.41
C SER A 51 -11.18 15.80 -9.82
N ILE A 52 -11.53 14.95 -8.85
CA ILE A 52 -12.86 14.87 -8.25
C ILE A 52 -12.80 15.16 -6.76
N ALA A 53 -13.83 15.84 -6.24
CA ALA A 53 -13.97 16.10 -4.82
C ALA A 53 -14.43 14.84 -4.07
N LEU A 54 -13.93 14.65 -2.85
CA LEU A 54 -14.32 13.58 -1.95
C LEU A 54 -15.19 14.16 -0.80
N PRO A 55 -16.14 13.38 -0.23
CA PRO A 55 -17.09 13.87 0.77
C PRO A 55 -16.45 14.16 2.13
N GLY A 56 -15.19 13.75 2.33
CA GLY A 56 -14.50 13.90 3.60
C GLY A 56 -13.02 13.55 3.51
N ARG A 57 -12.36 13.69 4.65
CA ARG A 57 -10.93 13.46 4.79
C ARG A 57 -10.59 11.97 4.73
N GLY A 58 -9.42 11.66 4.20
CA GLY A 58 -8.81 10.34 4.27
C GLY A 58 -7.46 10.32 3.57
N LEU A 59 -6.66 9.33 3.88
CA LEU A 59 -5.28 9.19 3.41
C LEU A 59 -5.04 7.82 2.75
N SER A 60 -6.11 7.03 2.55
CA SER A 60 -6.00 5.73 1.89
C SER A 60 -5.43 5.88 0.50
N SER A 61 -4.49 5.03 0.11
CA SER A 61 -4.11 4.92 -1.29
C SER A 61 -5.33 4.55 -2.13
N PRO A 62 -5.47 5.08 -3.36
CA PRO A 62 -6.46 4.58 -4.31
C PRO A 62 -6.20 3.10 -4.61
N LEU A 63 -7.25 2.27 -4.56
CA LEU A 63 -7.20 0.88 -5.00
C LEU A 63 -7.83 0.82 -6.39
N ILE A 64 -7.20 0.16 -7.33
CA ILE A 64 -7.65 0.10 -8.72
C ILE A 64 -7.85 -1.36 -9.14
N LEU A 65 -9.05 -1.67 -9.65
CA LEU A 65 -9.40 -2.97 -10.19
C LEU A 65 -10.12 -2.77 -11.53
N GLY A 66 -9.48 -3.15 -12.61
CA GLY A 66 -10.01 -2.96 -13.96
C GLY A 66 -10.37 -1.49 -14.23
N ASP A 67 -11.64 -1.21 -14.42
CA ASP A 67 -12.18 0.12 -14.71
C ASP A 67 -12.65 0.91 -13.46
N LYS A 68 -12.41 0.38 -12.24
CA LYS A 68 -12.91 0.93 -10.98
C LYS A 68 -11.78 1.42 -10.08
N VAL A 69 -11.97 2.59 -9.45
CA VAL A 69 -11.09 3.14 -8.41
C VAL A 69 -11.87 3.19 -7.10
N PHE A 70 -11.30 2.66 -6.04
CA PHE A 70 -11.90 2.66 -4.71
C PHE A 70 -11.06 3.48 -3.74
N VAL A 71 -11.72 4.31 -2.94
CA VAL A 71 -11.13 5.06 -1.83
C VAL A 71 -12.06 5.05 -0.63
N THR A 72 -11.49 5.30 0.55
CA THR A 72 -12.27 5.50 1.78
C THR A 72 -12.25 6.97 2.20
N ALA A 73 -13.25 7.45 2.91
CA ALA A 73 -13.28 8.80 3.49
C ALA A 73 -13.95 8.79 4.86
N GLY A 74 -13.61 9.76 5.69
CA GLY A 74 -14.30 10.06 6.95
C GLY A 74 -14.87 11.46 6.93
N SER A 75 -16.15 11.64 7.20
CA SER A 75 -16.81 12.94 7.23
C SER A 75 -17.53 13.20 8.55
N GLY A 76 -18.05 14.42 8.70
CA GLY A 76 -18.60 14.92 9.95
C GLY A 76 -17.52 15.51 10.87
N ALA A 77 -17.95 16.26 11.89
CA ALA A 77 -17.03 16.95 12.81
C ALA A 77 -16.09 16.01 13.57
N ARG A 78 -16.50 14.77 13.76
CA ARG A 78 -15.70 13.71 14.42
C ARG A 78 -15.18 12.67 13.47
N GLN A 79 -15.32 12.85 12.14
CA GLN A 79 -15.04 11.85 11.12
C GLN A 79 -15.71 10.48 11.41
N ASP A 80 -16.87 10.50 12.04
CA ASP A 80 -17.62 9.32 12.47
C ASP A 80 -18.57 8.76 11.40
N ARG A 81 -18.70 9.46 10.27
CA ARG A 81 -19.34 8.95 9.06
C ARG A 81 -18.25 8.38 8.14
N LEU A 82 -18.25 7.08 7.99
CA LEU A 82 -17.25 6.31 7.24
C LEU A 82 -17.80 6.02 5.84
N HIS A 83 -16.99 6.30 4.82
CA HIS A 83 -17.37 6.13 3.42
C HIS A 83 -16.46 5.14 2.72
N VAL A 84 -17.04 4.30 1.87
CA VAL A 84 -16.33 3.58 0.80
C VAL A 84 -16.92 4.05 -0.52
N LEU A 85 -16.06 4.54 -1.41
CA LEU A 85 -16.47 5.13 -2.68
C LEU A 85 -15.83 4.37 -3.84
N CYS A 86 -16.59 4.21 -4.91
CA CYS A 86 -16.13 3.63 -6.17
C CYS A 86 -16.35 4.62 -7.30
N PHE A 87 -15.30 4.88 -8.06
CA PHE A 87 -15.32 5.76 -9.22
C PHE A 87 -14.88 5.01 -10.46
N ARG A 88 -15.27 5.49 -11.63
CA ARG A 88 -14.79 4.99 -12.89
C ARG A 88 -13.38 5.51 -13.19
N VAL A 89 -12.48 4.64 -13.60
CA VAL A 89 -11.08 4.99 -13.94
C VAL A 89 -11.04 6.05 -15.06
N THR A 90 -11.88 5.92 -16.09
CA THR A 90 -11.76 6.73 -17.31
C THR A 90 -12.06 8.21 -17.09
N ASP A 91 -13.12 8.53 -16.36
CA ASP A 91 -13.67 9.89 -16.24
C ASP A 91 -13.86 10.38 -14.79
N GLY A 92 -13.60 9.53 -13.80
CA GLY A 92 -13.79 9.86 -12.40
C GLY A 92 -15.26 9.93 -11.95
N SER A 93 -16.22 9.47 -12.77
CA SER A 93 -17.63 9.47 -12.40
C SER A 93 -17.88 8.52 -11.21
N LEU A 94 -18.68 8.97 -10.23
CA LEU A 94 -19.07 8.15 -9.09
C LEU A 94 -19.98 7.01 -9.55
N LEU A 95 -19.56 5.77 -9.31
CA LEU A 95 -20.34 4.58 -9.60
C LEU A 95 -21.25 4.22 -8.42
N TRP A 96 -20.71 4.25 -7.21
CA TRP A 96 -21.46 4.05 -5.98
C TRP A 96 -20.69 4.58 -4.76
N GLU A 97 -21.43 4.80 -3.68
CA GLU A 97 -20.96 5.16 -2.35
C GLU A 97 -21.69 4.31 -1.30
N ARG A 98 -20.96 3.88 -0.27
CA ARG A 98 -21.54 3.27 0.94
C ARG A 98 -21.07 4.04 2.16
N GLN A 99 -22.01 4.28 3.07
CA GLN A 99 -21.77 5.01 4.30
C GLN A 99 -22.08 4.14 5.50
N PHE A 100 -21.26 4.26 6.54
CA PHE A 100 -21.40 3.56 7.81
C PHE A 100 -21.18 4.55 8.94
N TRP A 101 -21.80 4.32 10.09
CA TRP A 101 -21.44 5.01 11.31
C TRP A 101 -20.29 4.26 12.00
N ALA A 102 -19.28 5.01 12.46
CA ALA A 102 -18.22 4.46 13.27
C ALA A 102 -18.78 3.87 14.56
N THR A 103 -18.36 2.65 14.89
CA THR A 103 -18.76 1.99 16.16
C THR A 103 -17.70 2.15 17.24
N GLY A 104 -16.48 2.45 16.85
CA GLY A 104 -15.34 2.69 17.72
C GLY A 104 -14.90 4.16 17.74
N ARG A 105 -13.74 4.40 18.34
CA ARG A 105 -13.18 5.75 18.51
C ARG A 105 -12.61 6.27 17.19
N THR A 106 -12.96 7.50 16.83
CA THR A 106 -12.52 8.16 15.60
C THR A 106 -11.46 9.24 15.82
N MET A 107 -11.07 9.51 17.08
CA MET A 107 -10.01 10.49 17.36
C MET A 107 -8.67 10.00 16.80
N THR A 108 -7.99 10.86 16.07
CA THR A 108 -6.73 10.56 15.39
C THR A 108 -5.75 11.73 15.55
N HIS A 109 -4.48 11.47 15.31
CA HIS A 109 -3.46 12.50 15.14
C HIS A 109 -3.80 13.39 13.92
N GLU A 110 -3.37 14.66 13.92
CA GLU A 110 -3.65 15.63 12.84
C GLU A 110 -3.20 15.17 11.44
N LYS A 111 -2.09 14.42 11.36
CA LYS A 111 -1.56 13.86 10.10
C LYS A 111 -2.26 12.59 9.62
N ILE A 112 -3.24 12.06 10.35
CA ILE A 112 -4.03 10.89 9.96
C ILE A 112 -5.53 11.20 10.12
N GLY A 113 -6.39 10.28 9.74
CA GLY A 113 -7.85 10.45 9.84
C GLY A 113 -8.55 9.10 9.99
N ALA A 114 -9.86 9.11 10.17
CA ALA A 114 -10.65 7.89 10.30
C ALA A 114 -10.46 6.93 9.11
N ALA A 115 -10.23 7.46 7.90
CA ALA A 115 -10.06 6.73 6.65
C ALA A 115 -8.59 6.77 6.15
N THR A 116 -7.64 6.56 7.05
CA THR A 116 -6.21 6.47 6.70
C THR A 116 -5.82 5.09 6.12
N PRO A 117 -6.29 3.96 6.67
CA PRO A 117 -5.94 2.65 6.12
C PRO A 117 -6.40 2.51 4.66
N THR A 118 -5.53 1.92 3.85
CA THR A 118 -5.85 1.58 2.45
C THR A 118 -6.67 0.30 2.41
N PRO A 119 -7.76 0.25 1.63
CA PRO A 119 -8.49 -0.99 1.40
C PRO A 119 -7.65 -2.03 0.67
N ALA A 120 -8.08 -3.28 0.75
CA ALA A 120 -7.50 -4.40 0.01
C ALA A 120 -8.58 -5.14 -0.79
N SER A 121 -8.17 -5.89 -1.82
CA SER A 121 -9.08 -6.72 -2.61
C SER A 121 -8.44 -8.04 -3.01
N ASP A 122 -9.29 -9.06 -3.11
CA ASP A 122 -8.97 -10.37 -3.70
C ASP A 122 -9.42 -10.48 -5.17
N GLY A 123 -9.83 -9.35 -5.78
CA GLY A 123 -10.40 -9.29 -7.13
C GLY A 123 -11.91 -9.56 -7.18
N LYS A 124 -12.54 -9.94 -6.07
CA LYS A 124 -13.99 -10.26 -5.98
C LYS A 124 -14.71 -9.33 -5.01
N ALA A 125 -14.03 -8.89 -3.97
CA ALA A 125 -14.56 -8.02 -2.93
C ALA A 125 -13.53 -6.95 -2.54
N ILE A 126 -14.04 -5.87 -1.96
CA ILE A 126 -13.27 -4.79 -1.35
C ILE A 126 -13.39 -4.94 0.16
N TYR A 127 -12.24 -4.96 0.83
CA TYR A 127 -12.13 -5.01 2.28
C TYR A 127 -11.53 -3.70 2.77
N ALA A 128 -12.24 -2.98 3.63
CA ALA A 128 -11.76 -1.74 4.20
C ALA A 128 -11.77 -1.80 5.72
N ILE A 129 -10.76 -1.22 6.35
CA ILE A 129 -10.71 -0.97 7.78
C ILE A 129 -10.57 0.54 8.02
N PHE A 130 -11.16 1.03 9.08
CA PHE A 130 -11.07 2.43 9.49
C PHE A 130 -10.31 2.55 10.82
N SER A 131 -9.83 3.75 11.12
CA SER A 131 -9.11 4.00 12.37
C SER A 131 -9.96 3.74 13.63
N SER A 132 -11.28 3.69 13.47
CA SER A 132 -12.24 3.27 14.51
C SER A 132 -12.27 1.75 14.76
N ASN A 133 -11.41 0.97 14.07
CA ASN A 133 -11.42 -0.49 14.05
C ASN A 133 -12.70 -1.11 13.47
N ASP A 134 -13.47 -0.32 12.70
CA ASP A 134 -14.58 -0.84 11.89
C ASP A 134 -14.02 -1.44 10.60
N CYS A 135 -14.39 -2.67 10.33
CA CYS A 135 -13.99 -3.42 9.16
C CYS A 135 -15.21 -3.80 8.32
N VAL A 136 -15.14 -3.61 7.00
CA VAL A 136 -16.25 -3.85 6.09
C VAL A 136 -15.79 -4.60 4.85
N ALA A 137 -16.62 -5.51 4.36
CA ALA A 137 -16.47 -6.11 3.04
C ALA A 137 -17.67 -5.76 2.15
N LEU A 138 -17.36 -5.35 0.93
CA LEU A 138 -18.33 -5.02 -0.12
C LEU A 138 -17.99 -5.81 -1.38
N ASP A 139 -19.00 -6.20 -2.17
CA ASP A 139 -18.72 -6.67 -3.52
C ASP A 139 -18.31 -5.47 -4.43
N LEU A 140 -17.89 -5.74 -5.66
CA LEU A 140 -17.44 -4.70 -6.57
C LEU A 140 -18.55 -3.73 -7.03
N ASP A 141 -19.82 -4.08 -6.77
CA ASP A 141 -20.98 -3.25 -7.03
C ASP A 141 -21.49 -2.53 -5.77
N GLY A 142 -20.72 -2.66 -4.68
CA GLY A 142 -20.97 -1.98 -3.42
C GLY A 142 -22.03 -2.63 -2.54
N ARG A 143 -22.45 -3.88 -2.78
CA ARG A 143 -23.33 -4.61 -1.87
C ARG A 143 -22.57 -5.00 -0.63
N LEU A 144 -23.15 -4.78 0.55
CA LEU A 144 -22.55 -5.19 1.81
C LEU A 144 -22.52 -6.71 1.92
N LEU A 145 -21.33 -7.27 2.10
CA LEU A 145 -21.12 -8.69 2.39
C LEU A 145 -21.12 -8.93 3.90
N TRP A 146 -20.33 -8.14 4.63
CA TRP A 146 -20.31 -8.14 6.10
C TRP A 146 -19.71 -6.83 6.65
N PHE A 147 -20.02 -6.55 7.92
CA PHE A 147 -19.48 -5.45 8.72
C PHE A 147 -19.10 -5.97 10.11
N ARG A 148 -17.95 -5.55 10.61
CA ARG A 148 -17.43 -5.88 11.94
C ARG A 148 -16.91 -4.63 12.64
N GLY A 149 -17.45 -4.34 13.79
CA GLY A 149 -16.90 -3.36 14.72
C GLY A 149 -15.90 -4.03 15.65
N LEU A 150 -14.64 -4.18 15.22
CA LEU A 150 -13.61 -4.84 16.06
C LEU A 150 -13.39 -4.11 17.38
N GLY A 151 -13.57 -2.78 17.43
CA GLY A 151 -13.54 -2.01 18.67
C GLY A 151 -14.70 -2.33 19.63
N ARG A 152 -15.81 -2.92 19.13
CA ARG A 152 -16.89 -3.44 19.97
C ARG A 152 -16.60 -4.84 20.48
N ASP A 153 -16.02 -5.69 19.64
CA ASP A 153 -15.64 -7.05 20.02
C ASP A 153 -14.47 -7.03 21.02
N TYR A 154 -13.58 -6.02 20.90
CA TYR A 154 -12.37 -5.85 21.72
C TYR A 154 -12.32 -4.40 22.25
N PRO A 155 -13.13 -4.05 23.25
CA PRO A 155 -13.33 -2.64 23.68
C PRO A 155 -12.09 -1.97 24.27
N ASN A 156 -11.10 -2.76 24.71
CA ASN A 156 -9.83 -2.24 25.19
C ASN A 156 -8.81 -1.97 24.06
N ALA A 157 -9.11 -2.38 22.82
CA ALA A 157 -8.25 -2.15 21.66
C ALA A 157 -8.46 -0.72 21.14
N SER A 158 -7.87 0.26 21.79
CA SER A 158 -7.99 1.68 21.45
C SER A 158 -6.62 2.34 21.35
N ASN A 159 -6.34 2.95 20.19
CA ASN A 159 -5.16 3.78 19.97
C ASN A 159 -5.56 5.26 20.11
N SER A 160 -4.88 5.99 21.00
CA SER A 160 -5.16 7.41 21.22
C SER A 160 -4.79 8.30 20.03
N LEU A 161 -3.84 7.85 19.19
CA LEU A 161 -3.36 8.57 18.00
C LEU A 161 -4.02 8.10 16.70
N GLY A 162 -4.92 7.11 16.77
CA GLY A 162 -5.58 6.50 15.63
C GLY A 162 -4.75 5.39 14.97
N MET A 163 -5.38 4.68 14.04
CA MET A 163 -4.83 3.55 13.30
C MET A 163 -4.61 3.91 11.83
N SER A 164 -3.51 3.44 11.24
CA SER A 164 -3.26 3.57 9.80
C SER A 164 -2.84 2.26 9.13
N SER A 165 -2.74 1.17 9.90
CA SER A 165 -2.42 -0.15 9.36
C SER A 165 -3.46 -0.57 8.32
N SER A 166 -3.01 -0.83 7.09
CA SER A 166 -3.85 -1.30 6.00
C SER A 166 -4.07 -2.81 6.09
N LEU A 167 -5.10 -3.30 5.40
CA LEU A 167 -5.37 -4.74 5.32
C LEU A 167 -4.52 -5.41 4.24
N VAL A 168 -4.31 -6.71 4.40
CA VAL A 168 -3.98 -7.61 3.28
C VAL A 168 -5.00 -8.74 3.22
N VAL A 169 -5.23 -9.26 2.02
CA VAL A 169 -6.09 -10.42 1.81
C VAL A 169 -5.30 -11.51 1.08
N VAL A 170 -5.26 -12.69 1.68
CA VAL A 170 -4.50 -13.83 1.17
C VAL A 170 -5.14 -15.14 1.63
N ASP A 171 -5.20 -16.14 0.76
CA ASP A 171 -5.72 -17.49 1.03
C ASP A 171 -7.13 -17.48 1.69
N GLY A 172 -7.99 -16.53 1.25
CA GLY A 172 -9.35 -16.36 1.76
C GLY A 172 -9.42 -15.79 3.18
N VAL A 173 -8.35 -15.13 3.64
CA VAL A 173 -8.27 -14.49 4.96
C VAL A 173 -7.93 -13.00 4.79
N VAL A 174 -8.69 -12.14 5.44
CA VAL A 174 -8.39 -10.72 5.63
C VAL A 174 -7.60 -10.57 6.92
N VAL A 175 -6.38 -10.07 6.84
CA VAL A 175 -5.52 -9.87 8.00
C VAL A 175 -5.56 -8.41 8.43
N ALA A 176 -6.02 -8.17 9.65
CA ALA A 176 -6.16 -6.86 10.28
C ALA A 176 -5.23 -6.75 11.50
N MET A 177 -4.28 -5.82 11.45
CA MET A 177 -3.44 -5.47 12.60
C MET A 177 -4.10 -4.35 13.40
N VAL A 178 -4.44 -4.64 14.66
CA VAL A 178 -5.02 -3.69 15.61
C VAL A 178 -4.05 -3.56 16.78
N GLU A 179 -2.90 -2.92 16.51
CA GLU A 179 -1.82 -2.81 17.49
C GLU A 179 -1.80 -1.42 18.16
N ASN A 180 -1.83 -1.43 19.48
CA ASN A 180 -1.93 -0.23 20.34
C ASN A 180 -1.30 -0.48 21.71
N ASP A 181 -1.34 0.53 22.58
CA ASP A 181 -0.70 0.47 23.90
C ASP A 181 -1.50 -0.33 24.95
N SER A 182 -2.72 -0.80 24.64
CA SER A 182 -3.58 -1.53 25.56
C SER A 182 -3.87 -2.97 25.09
N GLU A 183 -5.03 -3.28 24.52
CA GLU A 183 -5.28 -4.60 23.94
C GLU A 183 -4.82 -4.63 22.48
N SER A 184 -3.64 -5.19 22.26
CA SER A 184 -2.94 -5.21 20.98
C SER A 184 -3.01 -6.60 20.36
N PHE A 185 -3.51 -6.71 19.12
CA PHE A 185 -3.66 -7.99 18.44
C PHE A 185 -3.60 -7.86 16.91
N THR A 186 -3.42 -9.00 16.25
CA THR A 186 -3.71 -9.18 14.82
C THR A 186 -4.76 -10.26 14.68
N ALA A 187 -5.77 -10.02 13.83
CA ALA A 187 -6.83 -10.99 13.54
C ALA A 187 -6.78 -11.41 12.08
N GLY A 188 -6.97 -12.70 11.83
CA GLY A 188 -7.31 -13.24 10.52
C GLY A 188 -8.81 -13.48 10.45
N LEU A 189 -9.48 -12.70 9.60
CA LEU A 189 -10.93 -12.79 9.39
C LEU A 189 -11.21 -13.63 8.15
N ASP A 190 -12.20 -14.51 8.22
CA ASP A 190 -12.70 -15.20 7.04
C ASP A 190 -13.21 -14.18 6.02
N ALA A 191 -12.63 -14.17 4.82
CA ALA A 191 -12.92 -13.14 3.81
C ALA A 191 -14.39 -13.11 3.39
N ARG A 192 -15.10 -14.25 3.46
CA ARG A 192 -16.49 -14.37 3.06
C ARG A 192 -17.49 -13.96 4.16
N THR A 193 -17.12 -14.12 5.44
CA THR A 193 -18.06 -13.95 6.57
C THR A 193 -17.64 -12.87 7.58
N GLY A 194 -16.38 -12.43 7.56
CA GLY A 194 -15.82 -11.52 8.56
C GLY A 194 -15.59 -12.17 9.95
N VAL A 195 -15.88 -13.45 10.14
CA VAL A 195 -15.67 -14.15 11.40
C VAL A 195 -14.19 -14.43 11.61
N ASN A 196 -13.70 -14.29 12.85
CA ASN A 196 -12.32 -14.63 13.18
C ASN A 196 -12.03 -16.09 12.87
N ARG A 197 -11.03 -16.37 12.05
CA ARG A 197 -10.40 -17.69 11.96
C ARG A 197 -9.36 -17.85 13.07
N TRP A 198 -8.65 -16.74 13.38
CA TRP A 198 -7.66 -16.70 14.44
C TRP A 198 -7.51 -15.27 14.99
N LYS A 199 -6.96 -15.16 16.19
CA LYS A 199 -6.49 -13.93 16.83
C LYS A 199 -5.15 -14.21 17.48
N LEU A 200 -4.17 -13.36 17.24
CA LEU A 200 -2.83 -13.42 17.80
C LEU A 200 -2.58 -12.17 18.64
N ASP A 201 -2.26 -12.33 19.92
CA ASP A 201 -1.87 -11.21 20.76
C ASP A 201 -0.53 -10.63 20.28
N ARG A 202 -0.44 -9.31 20.31
CA ARG A 202 0.69 -8.57 19.78
C ARG A 202 1.32 -7.68 20.86
N PRO A 203 2.55 -7.18 20.66
CA PRO A 203 3.17 -6.26 21.61
C PRO A 203 2.28 -5.04 21.87
N LYS A 204 2.11 -4.69 23.16
CA LYS A 204 1.34 -3.52 23.60
C LYS A 204 2.13 -2.25 23.35
N LYS A 205 2.14 -1.82 22.10
CA LYS A 205 2.74 -0.58 21.63
C LYS A 205 2.04 -0.12 20.36
N ALA A 206 1.79 1.18 20.25
CA ALA A 206 1.20 1.76 19.05
C ALA A 206 2.06 1.45 17.81
N ASN A 207 1.41 0.98 16.76
CA ASN A 207 2.04 0.55 15.52
C ASN A 207 1.16 0.93 14.33
N TRP A 208 1.76 1.57 13.34
CA TRP A 208 1.10 2.07 12.12
C TRP A 208 1.56 1.34 10.85
N THR A 209 2.46 0.35 11.00
CA THR A 209 2.90 -0.46 9.86
C THR A 209 1.75 -1.33 9.34
N SER A 210 1.81 -1.67 8.06
CA SER A 210 0.85 -2.58 7.43
C SER A 210 1.45 -3.97 7.30
N PRO A 211 0.64 -5.04 7.40
CA PRO A 211 1.08 -6.40 7.12
C PRO A 211 1.52 -6.54 5.67
N VAL A 212 2.45 -7.45 5.41
CA VAL A 212 2.96 -7.72 4.06
C VAL A 212 2.86 -9.21 3.76
N VAL A 213 2.33 -9.54 2.58
CA VAL A 213 2.29 -10.94 2.13
C VAL A 213 3.65 -11.35 1.59
N PHE A 214 4.24 -12.38 2.17
CA PHE A 214 5.46 -13.00 1.69
C PHE A 214 5.12 -14.25 0.90
N LYS A 215 5.45 -14.23 -0.39
CA LYS A 215 5.28 -15.35 -1.32
C LYS A 215 6.67 -15.87 -1.71
N SER A 216 6.88 -17.16 -1.60
CA SER A 216 8.10 -17.83 -2.04
C SER A 216 7.72 -19.05 -2.89
N PRO A 217 8.33 -19.26 -4.06
CA PRO A 217 8.02 -20.40 -4.92
C PRO A 217 8.13 -21.73 -4.17
N GLY A 218 7.11 -22.58 -4.26
CA GLY A 218 7.08 -23.88 -3.63
C GLY A 218 6.91 -23.89 -2.11
N GLN A 219 6.66 -22.70 -1.50
CA GLN A 219 6.40 -22.58 -0.07
C GLN A 219 5.00 -22.01 0.18
N PRO A 220 4.35 -22.34 1.30
CA PRO A 220 3.11 -21.69 1.71
C PRO A 220 3.29 -20.18 1.88
N ASN A 221 2.24 -19.40 1.57
CA ASN A 221 2.23 -17.98 1.84
C ASN A 221 2.45 -17.70 3.33
N ARG A 222 3.09 -16.59 3.65
CA ARG A 222 3.19 -16.05 5.01
C ARG A 222 2.71 -14.62 5.03
N VAL A 223 2.20 -14.18 6.17
CA VAL A 223 1.97 -12.75 6.43
C VAL A 223 2.99 -12.27 7.44
N LEU A 224 3.69 -11.21 7.07
CA LEU A 224 4.72 -10.57 7.89
C LEU A 224 4.10 -9.44 8.69
N LEU A 225 4.19 -9.56 10.00
CA LEU A 225 3.63 -8.63 10.98
C LEU A 225 4.79 -7.89 11.65
N GLN A 226 5.06 -6.66 11.22
CA GLN A 226 6.11 -5.81 11.79
C GLN A 226 5.60 -5.12 13.05
N SER A 227 6.45 -5.01 14.07
CA SER A 227 6.19 -4.26 15.29
C SER A 227 7.50 -3.70 15.86
N ALA A 228 7.43 -2.92 16.94
CA ALA A 228 8.63 -2.43 17.61
C ALA A 228 9.59 -3.54 18.08
N GLN A 229 9.11 -4.77 18.28
CA GLN A 229 9.93 -5.91 18.68
C GLN A 229 10.61 -6.60 17.50
N GLY A 230 10.15 -6.36 16.28
CA GLY A 230 10.69 -6.98 15.07
C GLY A 230 9.63 -7.42 14.09
N VAL A 231 9.78 -8.59 13.50
CA VAL A 231 8.86 -9.13 12.48
C VAL A 231 8.46 -10.56 12.82
N THR A 232 7.16 -10.82 12.92
CA THR A 232 6.58 -12.15 13.10
C THR A 232 6.01 -12.62 11.76
N ALA A 233 6.40 -13.80 11.29
CA ALA A 233 5.78 -14.45 10.12
C ALA A 233 4.73 -15.46 10.57
N VAL A 234 3.52 -15.34 10.05
CA VAL A 234 2.42 -16.22 10.40
C VAL A 234 1.85 -16.93 9.17
N ASP A 235 1.30 -18.12 9.37
CA ASP A 235 0.44 -18.76 8.40
C ASP A 235 -0.89 -17.98 8.31
N PRO A 236 -1.30 -17.50 7.13
CA PRO A 236 -2.47 -16.64 7.00
C PRO A 236 -3.78 -17.36 7.37
N THR A 237 -3.85 -18.68 7.22
CA THR A 237 -5.09 -19.44 7.44
C THR A 237 -5.32 -19.83 8.90
N THR A 238 -4.24 -20.00 9.67
CA THR A 238 -4.28 -20.52 11.05
C THR A 238 -3.76 -19.54 12.09
N GLY A 239 -3.01 -18.49 11.68
CA GLY A 239 -2.32 -17.60 12.60
C GLY A 239 -1.10 -18.21 13.30
N LYS A 240 -0.72 -19.45 12.94
CA LYS A 240 0.45 -20.11 13.52
C LYS A 240 1.72 -19.36 13.14
N ILE A 241 2.54 -19.04 14.14
CA ILE A 241 3.85 -18.43 13.93
C ILE A 241 4.78 -19.45 13.29
N ALA A 242 5.36 -19.09 12.16
CA ALA A 242 6.40 -19.86 11.49
C ALA A 242 7.79 -19.50 12.04
N TRP A 243 8.09 -18.20 12.14
CA TRP A 243 9.33 -17.69 12.70
C TRP A 243 9.21 -16.21 13.12
N ASP A 244 10.14 -15.77 13.94
CA ASP A 244 10.24 -14.40 14.43
C ASP A 244 11.65 -13.83 14.21
N ILE A 245 11.71 -12.51 13.93
CA ILE A 245 12.90 -11.68 13.98
C ILE A 245 12.71 -10.72 15.16
N THR A 246 13.56 -10.80 16.18
CA THR A 246 13.41 -10.07 17.45
C THR A 246 14.40 -8.90 17.61
N GLU A 247 15.01 -8.44 16.53
CA GLU A 247 16.03 -7.40 16.55
C GLU A 247 15.46 -5.96 16.56
N GLY A 248 14.16 -5.82 16.76
CA GLY A 248 13.44 -4.54 16.71
C GLY A 248 13.20 -4.05 15.29
N ALA A 249 12.12 -3.27 15.11
CA ALA A 249 11.80 -2.62 13.84
C ALA A 249 11.07 -1.30 14.08
N SER A 250 10.94 -0.48 13.05
CA SER A 250 10.13 0.73 13.08
C SER A 250 8.65 0.41 13.24
N THR A 251 7.89 1.34 13.79
CA THR A 251 6.43 1.25 13.92
C THR A 251 5.69 2.14 12.92
N VAL A 252 6.38 2.77 11.98
CA VAL A 252 5.76 3.68 10.99
C VAL A 252 6.03 3.22 9.56
N PRO A 253 7.27 3.28 9.00
CA PRO A 253 7.52 2.70 7.68
C PRO A 253 7.42 1.17 7.73
N SER A 254 6.69 0.59 6.78
CA SER A 254 6.53 -0.85 6.67
C SER A 254 7.71 -1.48 5.94
N LEU A 255 8.02 -2.72 6.27
CA LEU A 255 9.00 -3.53 5.54
C LEU A 255 8.58 -3.73 4.07
N VAL A 256 9.52 -4.07 3.23
CA VAL A 256 9.28 -4.50 1.85
C VAL A 256 9.96 -5.84 1.58
N VAL A 257 9.32 -6.67 0.76
CA VAL A 257 9.89 -7.90 0.24
C VAL A 257 10.48 -7.62 -1.15
N SER A 258 11.73 -7.96 -1.36
CA SER A 258 12.38 -7.84 -2.66
C SER A 258 13.30 -9.03 -2.92
N GLN A 259 13.11 -9.69 -4.04
CA GLN A 259 13.90 -10.87 -4.45
C GLN A 259 14.02 -11.94 -3.34
N GLY A 260 12.93 -12.18 -2.62
CA GLY A 260 12.88 -13.15 -1.53
C GLY A 260 13.53 -12.68 -0.21
N ARG A 261 14.09 -11.46 -0.15
CA ARG A 261 14.66 -10.86 1.05
C ARG A 261 13.71 -9.86 1.69
N LEU A 262 13.83 -9.68 3.00
CA LEU A 262 13.09 -8.69 3.77
C LEU A 262 13.97 -7.47 3.98
N VAL A 263 13.50 -6.31 3.55
CA VAL A 263 14.11 -5.00 3.83
C VAL A 263 13.33 -4.36 4.97
N ILE A 264 13.88 -4.38 6.17
CA ILE A 264 13.19 -4.03 7.41
C ILE A 264 13.67 -2.64 7.86
N PRO A 265 12.78 -1.63 7.90
CA PRO A 265 13.07 -0.38 8.59
C PRO A 265 13.23 -0.62 10.09
N ALA A 266 14.32 -0.10 10.64
CA ALA A 266 14.64 -0.18 12.05
C ALA A 266 15.38 1.12 12.45
N ASN A 267 16.43 1.06 13.25
CA ASN A 267 17.36 2.20 13.36
C ASN A 267 18.28 2.23 12.12
N GLY A 268 17.70 2.59 10.97
CA GLY A 268 18.24 2.41 9.63
C GLY A 268 17.51 1.32 8.86
N ILE A 269 18.23 0.53 8.06
CA ILE A 269 17.70 -0.64 7.34
C ILE A 269 18.46 -1.90 7.77
N THR A 270 17.71 -2.97 8.00
CA THR A 270 18.23 -4.34 8.14
C THR A 270 17.70 -5.18 7.00
N VAL A 271 18.57 -5.89 6.28
CA VAL A 271 18.17 -6.86 5.25
C VAL A 271 18.35 -8.28 5.78
N VAL A 272 17.29 -9.07 5.64
CA VAL A 272 17.20 -10.41 6.19
C VAL A 272 16.78 -11.37 5.08
N GLU A 273 17.42 -12.54 5.04
CA GLU A 273 17.00 -13.68 4.24
C GLU A 273 16.13 -14.59 5.11
N PRO A 274 14.83 -14.76 4.75
CA PRO A 274 13.99 -15.71 5.47
C PRO A 274 14.53 -17.13 5.26
N GLY A 275 14.44 -17.95 6.30
CA GLY A 275 14.77 -19.38 6.17
C GLY A 275 13.73 -20.13 5.31
N ALA A 276 14.11 -21.26 4.76
CA ALA A 276 13.18 -22.16 4.09
C ALA A 276 12.25 -22.81 5.12
N GLY A 277 10.93 -22.82 4.85
CA GLY A 277 9.93 -23.35 5.77
C GLY A 277 9.89 -22.59 7.10
N ASP A 278 10.13 -23.28 8.19
CA ASP A 278 10.16 -22.73 9.56
C ASP A 278 11.61 -22.47 10.05
N ALA A 279 12.61 -22.49 9.16
CA ALA A 279 13.99 -22.17 9.52
C ALA A 279 14.13 -20.71 9.94
N LYS A 280 15.04 -20.45 10.90
CA LYS A 280 15.26 -19.08 11.39
C LYS A 280 15.81 -18.16 10.29
N PRO A 281 15.28 -16.94 10.18
CA PRO A 281 15.81 -15.92 9.27
C PRO A 281 17.28 -15.57 9.60
N LYS A 282 18.02 -15.16 8.57
CA LYS A 282 19.43 -14.77 8.68
C LYS A 282 19.61 -13.30 8.29
N SER A 283 20.16 -12.48 9.19
CA SER A 283 20.59 -11.13 8.85
C SER A 283 21.74 -11.17 7.83
N ILE A 284 21.57 -10.44 6.73
CA ILE A 284 22.56 -10.35 5.64
C ILE A 284 23.44 -9.13 5.84
N TRP A 285 22.81 -7.95 5.99
CA TRP A 285 23.52 -6.71 6.29
C TRP A 285 22.60 -5.71 7.00
N ARG A 286 23.24 -4.71 7.64
CA ARG A 286 22.57 -3.60 8.31
C ARG A 286 23.27 -2.29 7.99
N SER A 287 22.51 -1.22 7.80
CA SER A 287 23.03 0.13 7.59
C SER A 287 22.25 1.15 8.41
N ALA A 288 22.90 1.79 9.36
CA ALA A 288 22.32 2.89 10.15
C ALA A 288 22.25 4.21 9.37
N GLN A 289 22.88 4.29 8.20
CA GLN A 289 22.88 5.50 7.36
C GLN A 289 21.64 5.59 6.47
N LEU A 290 20.97 4.46 6.20
CA LEU A 290 19.78 4.38 5.36
C LEU A 290 18.55 4.56 6.27
N ARG A 291 18.18 5.83 6.52
CA ARG A 291 17.09 6.17 7.44
C ARG A 291 15.84 6.60 6.66
N PRO A 292 14.86 5.72 6.47
CA PRO A 292 13.55 6.15 6.01
C PRO A 292 12.89 7.02 7.08
N GLY A 293 12.05 7.96 6.67
CA GLY A 293 11.14 8.67 7.55
C GLY A 293 9.84 7.90 7.72
N THR A 294 8.72 8.56 7.48
CA THR A 294 7.38 7.95 7.45
C THR A 294 7.21 7.05 6.22
N ALA A 295 7.84 7.41 5.09
CA ALA A 295 7.81 6.65 3.84
C ALA A 295 8.51 5.29 3.98
N SER A 296 7.88 4.23 3.48
CA SER A 296 8.49 2.89 3.42
C SER A 296 9.61 2.84 2.37
N PRO A 297 10.61 1.96 2.52
CA PRO A 297 11.66 1.78 1.51
C PRO A 297 11.09 1.18 0.22
N VAL A 298 11.80 1.40 -0.90
CA VAL A 298 11.49 0.84 -2.22
C VAL A 298 12.76 0.20 -2.79
N VAL A 299 12.63 -0.95 -3.44
CA VAL A 299 13.75 -1.64 -4.10
C VAL A 299 13.44 -1.81 -5.58
N VAL A 300 14.27 -1.25 -6.45
CA VAL A 300 14.10 -1.32 -7.91
C VAL A 300 15.46 -1.41 -8.61
N GLY A 301 15.59 -2.32 -9.57
CA GLY A 301 16.82 -2.45 -10.39
C GLY A 301 18.10 -2.68 -9.56
N GLY A 302 18.01 -3.43 -8.46
CA GLY A 302 19.14 -3.66 -7.55
C GLY A 302 19.49 -2.50 -6.63
N ARG A 303 18.68 -1.43 -6.62
CA ARG A 303 18.85 -0.24 -5.79
C ARG A 303 17.81 -0.20 -4.70
N LEU A 304 18.26 0.06 -3.49
CA LEU A 304 17.41 0.35 -2.34
C LEU A 304 17.30 1.87 -2.17
N LEU A 305 16.08 2.35 -2.11
CA LEU A 305 15.77 3.77 -1.96
C LEU A 305 15.04 4.01 -0.65
N THR A 306 15.52 4.96 0.13
CA THR A 306 14.88 5.45 1.36
C THR A 306 14.65 6.94 1.25
N LEU A 307 13.45 7.39 1.59
CA LEU A 307 13.07 8.80 1.61
C LEU A 307 12.77 9.20 3.05
N ASN A 308 13.43 10.23 3.55
CA ASN A 308 13.12 10.76 4.86
C ASN A 308 12.09 11.89 4.81
N ASP A 309 11.53 12.25 5.96
CA ASP A 309 10.47 13.26 6.06
C ASP A 309 10.92 14.65 5.54
N GLY A 310 12.21 14.96 5.62
CA GLY A 310 12.80 16.22 5.13
C GLY A 310 13.19 16.22 3.65
N GLY A 311 12.80 15.19 2.87
CA GLY A 311 13.02 15.16 1.42
C GLY A 311 14.40 14.69 0.98
N ILE A 312 15.17 14.02 1.83
CA ILE A 312 16.42 13.38 1.39
C ILE A 312 16.09 11.97 0.88
N LEU A 313 16.21 11.80 -0.42
CA LEU A 313 16.16 10.51 -1.09
C LEU A 313 17.58 9.93 -1.12
N THR A 314 17.77 8.81 -0.45
CA THR A 314 19.05 8.08 -0.41
C THR A 314 18.94 6.81 -1.22
N CYS A 315 19.87 6.61 -2.14
CA CYS A 315 20.01 5.38 -2.92
C CYS A 315 21.22 4.59 -2.42
N ALA A 316 21.04 3.30 -2.26
CA ALA A 316 22.07 2.35 -1.89
C ALA A 316 22.03 1.11 -2.79
N ASP A 317 23.12 0.38 -2.86
CA ASP A 317 23.12 -0.96 -3.42
C ASP A 317 22.29 -1.89 -2.53
N ALA A 318 21.33 -2.61 -3.11
CA ALA A 318 20.44 -3.50 -2.36
C ALA A 318 21.16 -4.78 -1.86
N GLN A 319 22.35 -5.12 -2.38
CA GLN A 319 23.09 -6.32 -2.01
C GLN A 319 23.87 -6.14 -0.69
N ASP A 320 24.48 -4.95 -0.49
CA ASP A 320 25.37 -4.69 0.64
C ASP A 320 25.03 -3.42 1.45
N GLY A 321 24.05 -2.64 1.01
CA GLY A 321 23.63 -1.40 1.67
C GLY A 321 24.59 -0.22 1.50
N LYS A 322 25.59 -0.31 0.61
CA LYS A 322 26.50 0.77 0.32
C LYS A 322 25.78 1.93 -0.34
N ARG A 323 25.86 3.12 0.27
CA ARG A 323 25.25 4.32 -0.29
C ARG A 323 25.89 4.67 -1.63
N LEU A 324 25.08 4.82 -2.67
CA LEU A 324 25.49 5.20 -4.01
C LEU A 324 25.41 6.73 -4.18
N TRP A 325 24.26 7.32 -3.82
CA TRP A 325 24.03 8.77 -3.91
C TRP A 325 22.92 9.23 -2.96
N GLN A 326 22.80 10.55 -2.81
CA GLN A 326 21.68 11.23 -2.16
C GLN A 326 21.20 12.38 -3.03
N LEU A 327 19.88 12.57 -3.06
CA LEU A 327 19.21 13.62 -3.80
C LEU A 327 18.25 14.36 -2.87
N ARG A 328 18.28 15.69 -2.88
CA ARG A 328 17.31 16.52 -2.17
C ARG A 328 16.09 16.75 -3.05
N LEU A 329 14.94 16.27 -2.62
CA LEU A 329 13.64 16.58 -3.18
C LEU A 329 13.04 17.81 -2.49
N LYS A 330 12.09 18.48 -3.14
CA LYS A 330 11.39 19.66 -2.61
C LYS A 330 10.18 19.23 -1.77
N GLY A 331 10.08 19.75 -0.56
CA GLY A 331 8.96 19.56 0.36
C GLY A 331 9.20 18.49 1.43
N SER A 332 8.17 18.27 2.26
CA SER A 332 8.12 17.23 3.28
C SER A 332 7.47 15.96 2.74
N PHE A 333 7.79 14.79 3.29
CA PHE A 333 7.31 13.53 2.73
C PHE A 333 6.79 12.57 3.80
N SER A 334 5.52 12.17 3.66
CA SER A 334 4.92 11.05 4.38
C SER A 334 4.55 9.89 3.44
N ALA A 335 4.22 10.21 2.17
CA ALA A 335 3.86 9.23 1.16
C ALA A 335 5.06 8.36 0.74
N THR A 336 4.83 7.05 0.64
CA THR A 336 5.82 6.13 0.07
C THR A 336 5.94 6.37 -1.45
N PRO A 337 7.15 6.50 -2.01
CA PRO A 337 7.32 6.55 -3.46
C PRO A 337 6.81 5.27 -4.13
N VAL A 338 6.29 5.42 -5.36
CA VAL A 338 5.88 4.29 -6.20
C VAL A 338 6.66 4.29 -7.51
N VAL A 339 6.77 3.14 -8.16
CA VAL A 339 7.64 2.95 -9.33
C VAL A 339 6.86 2.43 -10.52
N ALA A 340 7.07 3.03 -11.68
CA ALA A 340 6.67 2.50 -12.97
C ALA A 340 7.71 2.84 -14.05
N GLY A 341 7.93 1.95 -15.02
CA GLY A 341 8.88 2.17 -16.09
C GLY A 341 10.30 2.53 -15.62
N GLY A 342 10.71 2.06 -14.45
CA GLY A 342 12.01 2.34 -13.85
C GLY A 342 12.15 3.72 -13.19
N HIS A 343 11.10 4.54 -13.15
CA HIS A 343 11.08 5.86 -12.52
C HIS A 343 10.35 5.83 -11.18
N LEU A 344 10.84 6.63 -10.21
CA LEU A 344 10.15 6.89 -8.95
C LEU A 344 9.21 8.07 -9.09
N TYR A 345 8.01 7.92 -8.55
CA TYR A 345 7.03 9.00 -8.38
C TYR A 345 6.93 9.32 -6.90
N CYS A 346 7.51 10.46 -6.51
CA CYS A 346 7.55 10.96 -5.15
C CYS A 346 6.55 12.11 -5.02
N VAL A 347 5.64 12.04 -4.05
CA VAL A 347 4.65 13.10 -3.82
C VAL A 347 4.88 13.70 -2.45
N SER A 348 5.14 15.01 -2.39
CA SER A 348 5.35 15.71 -1.12
C SER A 348 4.03 16.03 -0.42
N GLU A 349 4.09 16.37 0.88
CA GLU A 349 2.93 16.78 1.67
C GLU A 349 2.24 18.04 1.09
N GLU A 350 3.00 18.90 0.40
CA GLU A 350 2.48 20.08 -0.30
C GLU A 350 1.87 19.74 -1.68
N GLY A 351 1.79 18.44 -2.02
CA GLY A 351 1.21 17.98 -3.27
C GLY A 351 2.11 18.13 -4.49
N ARG A 352 3.41 18.22 -4.31
CA ARG A 352 4.37 18.26 -5.42
C ARG A 352 4.72 16.83 -5.85
N VAL A 353 4.34 16.47 -7.07
CA VAL A 353 4.75 15.23 -7.73
C VAL A 353 6.13 15.47 -8.33
N GLN A 354 7.12 14.69 -7.94
CA GLN A 354 8.49 14.72 -8.46
C GLN A 354 8.83 13.34 -9.01
N VAL A 355 9.15 13.28 -10.30
CA VAL A 355 9.56 12.05 -10.98
C VAL A 355 11.06 11.96 -10.98
N VAL A 356 11.61 10.86 -10.46
CA VAL A 356 13.05 10.66 -10.32
C VAL A 356 13.49 9.48 -11.17
N ASP A 357 14.56 9.66 -11.96
CA ASP A 357 15.30 8.56 -12.57
C ASP A 357 16.39 8.06 -11.60
N PRO A 358 16.18 6.92 -10.93
CA PRO A 358 17.15 6.42 -9.96
C PRO A 358 18.32 5.67 -10.62
N SER A 359 18.29 5.43 -11.92
CA SER A 359 19.31 4.65 -12.64
C SER A 359 20.60 5.43 -12.85
N LYS A 360 20.53 6.76 -12.78
CA LYS A 360 21.69 7.65 -12.98
C LYS A 360 22.67 7.59 -11.80
N ALA A 361 23.89 8.01 -12.07
CA ALA A 361 24.97 7.99 -11.08
C ALA A 361 24.68 8.85 -9.84
N GLU A 362 23.88 9.91 -9.98
CA GLU A 362 23.55 10.84 -8.88
C GLU A 362 22.05 10.88 -8.55
N GLY A 363 21.21 10.18 -9.33
CA GLY A 363 19.76 10.36 -9.30
C GLY A 363 19.35 11.73 -9.85
N ILE A 364 18.28 11.78 -10.65
CA ILE A 364 17.86 13.03 -11.31
C ILE A 364 16.35 13.18 -11.18
N VAL A 365 15.90 14.37 -10.75
CA VAL A 365 14.49 14.77 -10.92
C VAL A 365 14.28 15.13 -12.39
N VAL A 366 13.51 14.32 -13.09
CA VAL A 366 13.26 14.47 -14.54
C VAL A 366 12.06 15.36 -14.84
N SER A 367 11.12 15.47 -13.92
CA SER A 367 10.00 16.42 -14.00
C SER A 367 9.36 16.66 -12.64
N GLU A 368 8.60 17.75 -12.53
CA GLU A 368 7.79 18.04 -11.35
C GLU A 368 6.46 18.70 -11.73
N LEU A 369 5.41 18.45 -10.95
CA LEU A 369 4.09 19.04 -11.07
C LEU A 369 3.54 19.36 -9.68
N ALA A 370 3.06 20.58 -9.46
CA ALA A 370 2.37 20.97 -8.24
C ALA A 370 0.86 20.73 -8.38
N LEU A 371 0.28 20.01 -7.43
CA LEU A 371 -1.18 19.79 -7.34
C LEU A 371 -1.85 20.83 -6.44
N GLU A 372 -1.07 21.59 -5.67
CA GLU A 372 -1.51 22.63 -4.73
C GLU A 372 -2.54 22.10 -3.70
N GLN A 373 -2.29 20.90 -3.20
CA GLN A 373 -3.15 20.18 -2.27
C GLN A 373 -2.29 19.40 -1.27
N THR A 374 -2.77 19.24 -0.04
CA THR A 374 -2.08 18.40 0.95
C THR A 374 -2.22 16.93 0.59
N VAL A 375 -1.09 16.23 0.41
CA VAL A 375 -1.02 14.82 0.07
C VAL A 375 -0.15 14.09 1.10
N ILE A 376 -0.75 13.23 1.89
CA ILE A 376 -0.05 12.39 2.87
C ILE A 376 -0.13 10.90 2.42
N GLY A 377 -1.21 10.54 1.73
CA GLY A 377 -1.45 9.20 1.24
C GLY A 377 -0.47 8.78 0.14
N THR A 378 -0.08 7.52 0.14
CA THR A 378 0.76 6.92 -0.90
C THR A 378 -0.02 6.86 -2.23
N PRO A 379 0.56 7.29 -3.35
CA PRO A 379 -0.08 7.20 -4.65
C PRO A 379 -0.19 5.76 -5.14
N SER A 380 -0.96 5.55 -6.22
CA SER A 380 -1.14 4.26 -6.86
C SER A 380 -0.91 4.36 -8.35
N ILE A 381 -0.51 3.27 -8.99
CA ILE A 381 -0.22 3.22 -10.43
C ILE A 381 -1.03 2.10 -11.07
N ALA A 382 -1.86 2.46 -12.02
CA ALA A 382 -2.60 1.53 -12.87
C ALA A 382 -3.11 2.24 -14.13
N ALA A 383 -3.53 1.50 -15.14
CA ALA A 383 -4.14 2.04 -16.36
C ALA A 383 -3.32 3.18 -17.00
N GLY A 384 -1.99 3.03 -17.05
CA GLY A 384 -1.06 4.02 -17.61
C GLY A 384 -1.05 5.36 -16.85
N SER A 385 -1.48 5.40 -15.59
CA SER A 385 -1.70 6.63 -14.83
C SER A 385 -1.18 6.55 -13.41
N LEU A 386 -0.83 7.71 -12.86
CA LEU A 386 -0.61 7.91 -11.43
C LEU A 386 -1.93 8.44 -10.82
N PHE A 387 -2.41 7.76 -9.78
CA PHE A 387 -3.55 8.19 -8.99
C PHE A 387 -3.04 8.75 -7.66
N VAL A 388 -3.39 10.00 -7.39
CA VAL A 388 -3.00 10.72 -6.17
C VAL A 388 -4.26 11.09 -5.39
N ARG A 389 -4.26 10.79 -4.10
CA ARG A 389 -5.31 11.23 -3.21
C ARG A 389 -4.79 12.29 -2.25
N SER A 390 -5.41 13.45 -2.28
CA SER A 390 -5.26 14.50 -1.26
C SER A 390 -6.30 14.34 -0.14
N ASP A 391 -6.25 15.19 0.87
CA ASP A 391 -7.26 15.20 1.95
C ASP A 391 -8.72 15.29 1.42
N SER A 392 -8.94 15.99 0.31
CA SER A 392 -10.28 16.33 -0.19
C SER A 392 -10.53 15.94 -1.66
N ARG A 393 -9.55 15.44 -2.37
CA ARG A 393 -9.68 15.12 -3.79
C ARG A 393 -8.99 13.82 -4.17
N LEU A 394 -9.52 13.19 -5.22
CA LEU A 394 -8.86 12.13 -5.96
C LEU A 394 -8.47 12.67 -7.33
N VAL A 395 -7.22 12.45 -7.74
CA VAL A 395 -6.62 13.00 -8.95
C VAL A 395 -6.03 11.86 -9.79
N ARG A 396 -6.28 11.88 -11.10
CA ARG A 396 -5.63 11.01 -12.08
C ARG A 396 -4.71 11.83 -12.97
N LEU A 397 -3.45 11.39 -13.05
CA LEU A 397 -2.41 11.98 -13.90
C LEU A 397 -1.97 10.96 -14.95
N GLY A 398 -2.08 11.29 -16.22
CA GLY A 398 -1.73 10.42 -17.33
C GLY A 398 -2.90 9.57 -17.82
N GLY A 399 -2.60 8.66 -18.76
CA GLY A 399 -3.62 7.99 -19.56
C GLY A 399 -4.19 8.94 -20.60
N THR A 400 -4.50 8.44 -21.78
CA THR A 400 -5.25 9.22 -22.77
C THR A 400 -6.68 9.42 -22.27
N ALA A 401 -7.13 10.68 -22.15
CA ALA A 401 -8.56 10.94 -22.10
C ALA A 401 -9.18 10.28 -23.34
N LEU A 402 -10.10 9.35 -23.16
CA LEU A 402 -10.93 8.91 -24.27
C LEU A 402 -11.68 10.14 -24.76
N ARG A 403 -11.32 10.64 -25.97
CA ARG A 403 -12.02 11.70 -26.67
C ARG A 403 -13.36 11.20 -27.17
#